data_39ef429f0e5441a4d9b2c5c08e9125be
#
_entry.id   39ef429f0e5441a4d9b2c5c08e9125be
#
_cell.length_a   1.000
_cell.length_b   1.000
_cell.length_c   1.000
_cell.angle_alpha   90.00
_cell.angle_beta   90.00
_cell.angle_gamma   90.00
#
_symmetry.space_group_name_H-M   'P 1'
#
loop_
_entity.id
_entity.type
_entity.pdbx_description
1 polymer ?
#
loop_
_entity_poly.entity_id
_entity_poly.type
_entity_poly.pdbx_seq_one_letter_code
_entity_poly.pdbx_strand_id
1 'polypeptide(L)'
;FWSDVTVEEADLAILTLLADDAEFPAIDEAVFTRRVSDFAPARLDVAVPRGEALGVAKRLHEHGVAYAGMMAFTAARVRNVEPELGVDLDEKSIPHEAPRLINRGEHVGAVHLNKGCYRGQETVARVENLGRSPRLLVMLQLDGSAPHDPQPGETITSNGRKVGRLGTVVQDADYGPVALGLVKRSALTAPLDIEGVAASVDPDSLPTDEGEKIGRLAVDKL
;
A
#
# COMPACT_ATOMS: atom_id res chain seq x y z
N PHE A 1 10.20 -28.60 0.69
CA PHE A 1 11.58 -28.53 0.92
C PHE A 1 11.84 -28.37 2.42
N TRP A 2 12.95 -28.88 2.90
CA TRP A 2 13.24 -29.02 4.31
C TRP A 2 13.70 -27.67 4.86
N SER A 3 12.86 -27.00 5.68
CA SER A 3 13.24 -25.83 6.45
C SER A 3 13.08 -26.14 7.92
N ASP A 4 14.11 -25.81 8.70
CA ASP A 4 14.09 -25.89 10.15
C ASP A 4 13.62 -24.53 10.68
N VAL A 5 12.30 -24.32 10.63
CA VAL A 5 11.66 -23.09 11.11
C VAL A 5 10.45 -23.45 11.98
N THR A 6 10.27 -22.70 13.05
CA THR A 6 9.09 -22.75 13.90
C THR A 6 8.20 -21.54 13.60
N VAL A 7 6.90 -21.77 13.50
CA VAL A 7 5.90 -20.71 13.36
C VAL A 7 5.02 -20.75 14.60
N GLU A 8 5.02 -19.68 15.35
CA GLU A 8 4.31 -19.55 16.61
C GLU A 8 3.47 -18.27 16.61
N GLU A 9 2.35 -18.30 17.35
CA GLU A 9 1.60 -17.10 17.68
C GLU A 9 2.33 -16.35 18.80
N ALA A 10 2.59 -15.05 18.60
CA ALA A 10 3.29 -14.21 19.56
C ALA A 10 2.33 -13.20 20.19
N ASP A 11 2.36 -13.04 21.53
CA ASP A 11 1.56 -12.04 22.24
C ASP A 11 2.23 -10.65 22.18
N LEU A 12 2.24 -10.07 20.99
CA LEU A 12 2.82 -8.77 20.71
C LEU A 12 1.76 -7.75 20.32
N ALA A 13 2.05 -6.49 20.56
CA ALA A 13 1.36 -5.34 19.99
C ALA A 13 2.32 -4.55 19.10
N ILE A 14 1.80 -3.94 18.05
CA ILE A 14 2.57 -3.05 17.18
C ILE A 14 2.19 -1.61 17.48
N LEU A 15 3.20 -0.80 17.81
CA LEU A 15 3.10 0.65 17.87
C LEU A 15 3.71 1.20 16.58
N THR A 16 2.96 2.03 15.85
CA THR A 16 3.45 2.70 14.66
C THR A 16 3.75 4.15 14.99
N LEU A 17 4.98 4.57 14.76
CA LEU A 17 5.44 5.95 14.89
C LEU A 17 5.61 6.57 13.51
N LEU A 18 5.16 7.81 13.37
CA LEU A 18 5.35 8.62 12.16
C LEU A 18 6.15 9.88 12.54
N ALA A 19 7.12 10.27 11.72
CA ALA A 19 7.94 11.45 11.95
C ALA A 19 8.42 12.06 10.63
N ASP A 20 8.37 13.38 10.51
CA ASP A 20 8.77 14.09 9.29
C ASP A 20 10.30 14.05 9.06
N ASP A 21 11.06 14.08 10.15
CA ASP A 21 12.54 14.07 10.15
C ASP A 21 13.16 12.68 10.19
N ALA A 22 12.34 11.63 10.21
CA ALA A 22 12.77 10.24 10.33
C ALA A 22 13.55 9.91 11.62
N GLU A 23 13.50 10.78 12.62
CA GLU A 23 14.05 10.54 13.94
C GLU A 23 13.01 9.90 14.86
N PHE A 24 13.39 8.82 15.52
CA PHE A 24 12.49 8.06 16.39
C PHE A 24 13.17 7.82 17.74
N PRO A 25 12.43 7.94 18.86
CA PRO A 25 12.96 7.63 20.16
C PRO A 25 13.34 6.15 20.28
N ALA A 26 14.33 5.85 21.10
CA ALA A 26 14.63 4.48 21.49
C ALA A 26 13.50 3.93 22.37
N ILE A 27 13.17 2.66 22.18
CA ILE A 27 12.14 1.94 22.93
C ILE A 27 12.78 0.66 23.46
N ASP A 28 13.10 0.65 24.74
CA ASP A 28 13.85 -0.44 25.38
C ASP A 28 13.04 -1.76 25.42
N GLU A 29 11.71 -1.67 25.43
CA GLU A 29 10.81 -2.83 25.43
C GLU A 29 10.60 -3.42 24.03
N ALA A 30 11.23 -2.87 23.01
CA ALA A 30 11.07 -3.36 21.65
C ALA A 30 11.64 -4.77 21.48
N VAL A 31 10.79 -5.72 21.13
CA VAL A 31 11.20 -7.07 20.72
C VAL A 31 11.88 -6.99 19.36
N PHE A 32 11.32 -6.20 18.45
CA PHE A 32 11.95 -5.81 17.20
C PHE A 32 11.38 -4.49 16.68
N THR A 33 12.09 -3.86 15.78
CA THR A 33 11.64 -2.66 15.06
C THR A 33 11.74 -2.87 13.55
N ARG A 34 10.89 -2.18 12.80
CA ARG A 34 10.91 -2.18 11.34
C ARG A 34 10.76 -0.75 10.82
N ARG A 35 11.79 -0.23 10.18
CA ARG A 35 11.63 0.98 9.34
C ARG A 35 10.98 0.58 8.03
N VAL A 36 9.94 1.32 7.65
CA VAL A 36 9.26 1.12 6.37
C VAL A 36 9.88 2.06 5.36
N SER A 37 10.48 1.51 4.31
CA SER A 37 11.05 2.30 3.22
C SER A 37 9.95 2.97 2.40
N ASP A 38 10.26 4.13 1.82
CA ASP A 38 9.39 4.86 0.91
C ASP A 38 7.98 5.11 1.48
N PHE A 39 7.92 5.50 2.75
CA PHE A 39 6.69 5.90 3.45
C PHE A 39 6.87 7.33 3.98
N ALA A 40 5.93 8.21 3.66
CA ALA A 40 5.92 9.60 4.09
C ALA A 40 4.63 9.92 4.88
N PRO A 41 4.73 10.51 6.08
CA PRO A 41 5.98 10.77 6.84
C PRO A 41 6.72 9.47 7.19
N ALA A 42 8.01 9.56 7.54
CA ALA A 42 8.82 8.37 7.86
C ALA A 42 8.13 7.51 8.92
N ARG A 43 8.21 6.19 8.75
CA ARG A 43 7.48 5.22 9.58
C ARG A 43 8.42 4.23 10.26
N LEU A 44 8.21 4.05 11.56
CA LEU A 44 8.80 3.00 12.37
C LEU A 44 7.69 2.17 13.01
N ASP A 45 7.65 0.89 12.74
CA ASP A 45 6.82 -0.08 13.47
C ASP A 45 7.64 -0.70 14.58
N VAL A 46 7.11 -0.75 15.79
CA VAL A 46 7.76 -1.27 17.00
C VAL A 46 6.89 -2.35 17.60
N ALA A 47 7.41 -3.56 17.63
CA ALA A 47 6.74 -4.69 18.31
C ALA A 47 7.16 -4.72 19.77
N VAL A 48 6.18 -4.69 20.66
CA VAL A 48 6.38 -4.77 22.12
C VAL A 48 5.49 -5.87 22.71
N PRO A 49 5.82 -6.44 23.87
CA PRO A 49 4.88 -7.31 24.59
C PRO A 49 3.54 -6.61 24.78
N ARG A 50 2.43 -7.31 24.45
CA ARG A 50 1.09 -6.70 24.46
C ARG A 50 0.75 -6.05 25.81
N GLY A 51 1.15 -6.68 26.91
CA GLY A 51 0.93 -6.13 28.25
C GLY A 51 1.66 -4.81 28.53
N GLU A 52 2.73 -4.51 27.79
CA GLU A 52 3.54 -3.29 27.98
C GLU A 52 3.15 -2.16 27.04
N ALA A 53 2.38 -2.44 26.01
CA ALA A 53 2.06 -1.50 24.93
C ALA A 53 1.50 -0.15 25.42
N LEU A 54 0.56 -0.20 26.38
CA LEU A 54 -0.03 1.03 26.95
C LEU A 54 0.99 1.84 27.77
N GLY A 55 1.87 1.16 28.51
CA GLY A 55 2.95 1.80 29.27
C GLY A 55 3.94 2.51 28.36
N VAL A 56 4.36 1.81 27.30
CA VAL A 56 5.25 2.39 26.26
C VAL A 56 4.60 3.59 25.60
N ALA A 57 3.35 3.47 25.17
CA ALA A 57 2.62 4.58 24.53
C ALA A 57 2.50 5.82 25.45
N LYS A 58 2.24 5.63 26.76
CA LYS A 58 2.21 6.73 27.73
C LYS A 58 3.56 7.40 27.86
N ARG A 59 4.66 6.65 28.02
CA ARG A 59 6.00 7.24 28.11
C ARG A 59 6.38 8.00 26.84
N LEU A 60 6.06 7.48 25.66
CA LEU A 60 6.27 8.20 24.40
C LEU A 60 5.52 9.53 24.40
N HIS A 61 4.27 9.53 24.86
CA HIS A 61 3.47 10.76 24.96
C HIS A 61 4.07 11.77 25.95
N GLU A 62 4.52 11.33 27.13
CA GLU A 62 5.20 12.16 28.13
C GLU A 62 6.50 12.78 27.59
N HIS A 63 7.14 12.15 26.59
CA HIS A 63 8.32 12.65 25.90
C HIS A 63 7.99 13.40 24.58
N GLY A 64 6.75 13.84 24.40
CA GLY A 64 6.37 14.73 23.32
C GLY A 64 5.82 14.05 22.06
N VAL A 65 5.68 12.72 22.05
CA VAL A 65 5.05 12.01 20.93
C VAL A 65 3.52 12.19 21.04
N ALA A 66 2.91 12.76 20.02
CA ALA A 66 1.45 12.92 19.98
C ALA A 66 0.73 11.62 19.68
N TYR A 67 -0.41 11.38 20.30
CA TYR A 67 -1.30 10.30 19.87
C TYR A 67 -2.02 10.68 18.57
N ALA A 68 -2.10 9.71 17.67
CA ALA A 68 -2.90 9.82 16.45
C ALA A 68 -3.95 8.71 16.39
N GLY A 69 -5.11 9.03 15.84
CA GLY A 69 -6.18 8.05 15.63
C GLY A 69 -5.89 7.14 14.43
N MET A 70 -6.53 5.96 14.37
CA MET A 70 -6.40 5.02 13.24
C MET A 70 -6.76 5.67 11.90
N MET A 71 -7.66 6.64 11.87
CA MET A 71 -8.03 7.34 10.65
C MET A 71 -6.84 8.13 10.07
N ALA A 72 -6.04 8.79 10.91
CA ALA A 72 -4.83 9.49 10.47
C ALA A 72 -3.78 8.52 9.92
N PHE A 73 -3.60 7.35 10.54
CA PHE A 73 -2.73 6.31 10.02
C PHE A 73 -3.25 5.74 8.69
N THR A 74 -4.57 5.50 8.58
CA THR A 74 -5.20 5.03 7.34
C THR A 74 -5.02 6.04 6.21
N ALA A 75 -5.17 7.34 6.49
CA ALA A 75 -4.92 8.40 5.51
C ALA A 75 -3.46 8.40 5.03
N ALA A 76 -2.50 8.30 5.96
CA ALA A 76 -1.08 8.17 5.60
C ALA A 76 -0.83 6.91 4.74
N ARG A 77 -1.46 5.77 5.08
CA ARG A 77 -1.37 4.53 4.29
C ARG A 77 -1.92 4.71 2.87
N VAL A 78 -3.08 5.35 2.71
CA VAL A 78 -3.70 5.62 1.41
C VAL A 78 -2.82 6.53 0.56
N ARG A 79 -2.27 7.61 1.12
CA ARG A 79 -1.32 8.50 0.42
C ARG A 79 -0.07 7.77 -0.06
N ASN A 80 0.40 6.78 0.68
CA ASN A 80 1.54 5.95 0.31
C ASN A 80 1.17 4.75 -0.58
N VAL A 81 -0.07 4.64 -1.03
CA VAL A 81 -0.58 3.52 -1.84
C VAL A 81 -0.20 2.16 -1.21
N GLU A 82 -0.20 2.07 0.12
CA GLU A 82 0.08 0.83 0.83
C GLU A 82 -1.21 0.03 1.01
N PRO A 83 -1.34 -1.15 0.38
CA PRO A 83 -2.56 -1.94 0.43
C PRO A 83 -2.77 -2.63 1.78
N GLU A 84 -4.03 -2.83 2.12
CA GLU A 84 -4.48 -3.75 3.15
C GLU A 84 -5.08 -4.99 2.48
N LEU A 85 -4.58 -6.17 2.89
CA LEU A 85 -5.06 -7.44 2.36
C LEU A 85 -6.51 -7.69 2.81
N GLY A 86 -7.34 -8.13 1.86
CA GLY A 86 -8.76 -8.35 2.10
C GLY A 86 -9.63 -7.12 1.84
N VAL A 87 -9.09 -5.91 1.88
CA VAL A 87 -9.78 -4.66 1.54
C VAL A 87 -9.35 -4.17 0.16
N ASP A 88 -8.06 -3.85 -0.02
CA ASP A 88 -7.53 -3.30 -1.26
C ASP A 88 -7.13 -4.38 -2.26
N LEU A 89 -6.60 -5.50 -1.77
CA LEU A 89 -6.18 -6.66 -2.55
C LEU A 89 -6.91 -7.92 -2.07
N ASP A 90 -7.11 -8.85 -2.99
CA ASP A 90 -7.76 -10.15 -2.76
C ASP A 90 -6.90 -11.31 -3.30
N GLU A 91 -7.42 -12.55 -3.22
CA GLU A 91 -6.73 -13.76 -3.68
C GLU A 91 -6.49 -13.80 -5.21
N LYS A 92 -7.12 -12.92 -5.98
CA LYS A 92 -6.95 -12.77 -7.43
C LYS A 92 -5.98 -11.67 -7.81
N SER A 93 -5.55 -10.89 -6.82
CA SER A 93 -4.60 -9.81 -7.04
C SER A 93 -3.19 -10.37 -7.23
N ILE A 94 -2.44 -9.74 -8.12
CA ILE A 94 -1.03 -10.09 -8.36
C ILE A 94 -0.12 -8.97 -7.85
N PRO A 95 1.10 -9.27 -7.38
CA PRO A 95 1.97 -8.27 -6.79
C PRO A 95 2.24 -7.04 -7.68
N HIS A 96 2.29 -7.22 -8.99
CA HIS A 96 2.50 -6.12 -9.94
C HIS A 96 1.34 -5.11 -10.02
N GLU A 97 0.19 -5.44 -9.46
CA GLU A 97 -0.93 -4.51 -9.35
C GLU A 97 -0.73 -3.51 -8.21
N ALA A 98 0.12 -3.86 -7.23
CA ALA A 98 0.58 -2.98 -6.16
C ALA A 98 2.12 -2.94 -6.18
N PRO A 99 2.74 -2.05 -6.98
CA PRO A 99 4.19 -2.03 -7.21
C PRO A 99 5.02 -1.99 -5.92
N ARG A 100 4.49 -1.40 -4.87
CA ARG A 100 5.08 -1.39 -3.52
C ARG A 100 5.36 -2.80 -2.96
N LEU A 101 4.72 -3.84 -3.47
CA LEU A 101 4.99 -5.22 -3.07
C LEU A 101 6.23 -5.81 -3.75
N ILE A 102 6.74 -5.20 -4.80
CA ILE A 102 7.90 -5.70 -5.56
C ILE A 102 9.17 -5.02 -5.07
N ASN A 103 10.17 -5.81 -4.71
CA ASN A 103 11.49 -5.29 -4.35
C ASN A 103 12.20 -4.76 -5.61
N ARG A 104 12.45 -3.44 -5.66
CA ARG A 104 13.12 -2.76 -6.77
C ARG A 104 14.07 -1.67 -6.27
N GLY A 105 15.28 -1.66 -6.78
CA GLY A 105 16.29 -0.70 -6.35
C GLY A 105 16.51 -0.76 -4.85
N GLU A 106 16.37 0.37 -4.17
CA GLU A 106 16.49 0.48 -2.71
C GLU A 106 15.18 0.15 -1.97
N HIS A 107 14.06 0.06 -2.70
CA HIS A 107 12.77 -0.28 -2.11
C HIS A 107 12.71 -1.76 -1.72
N VAL A 108 12.39 -2.01 -0.45
CA VAL A 108 12.24 -3.35 0.10
C VAL A 108 10.78 -3.80 0.02
N GLY A 109 10.48 -4.62 -0.99
CA GLY A 109 9.15 -5.22 -1.19
C GLY A 109 9.05 -6.66 -0.71
N ALA A 110 7.83 -7.16 -0.53
CA ALA A 110 7.56 -8.55 -0.13
C ALA A 110 7.99 -9.58 -1.20
N VAL A 111 8.00 -9.19 -2.47
CA VAL A 111 8.40 -10.04 -3.59
C VAL A 111 9.77 -9.64 -4.08
N HIS A 112 10.75 -10.50 -3.87
CA HIS A 112 12.11 -10.34 -4.36
C HIS A 112 12.30 -11.20 -5.62
N LEU A 113 12.61 -10.58 -6.76
CA LEU A 113 12.65 -11.27 -8.06
C LEU A 113 13.78 -12.30 -8.17
N ASN A 114 14.84 -12.15 -7.38
CA ASN A 114 16.01 -13.06 -7.39
C ASN A 114 16.03 -14.07 -6.24
N LYS A 115 14.94 -14.17 -5.44
CA LYS A 115 14.86 -15.20 -4.38
C LYS A 115 14.52 -16.58 -4.96
N GLY A 116 14.74 -17.62 -4.15
CA GLY A 116 14.36 -18.99 -4.49
C GLY A 116 12.86 -19.17 -4.77
N CYS A 117 12.45 -20.39 -5.04
CA CYS A 117 11.08 -20.72 -5.43
C CYS A 117 10.04 -20.27 -4.37
N TYR A 118 8.92 -19.76 -4.85
CA TYR A 118 7.75 -19.38 -4.06
C TYR A 118 6.46 -19.60 -4.83
N ARG A 119 5.35 -19.71 -4.12
CA ARG A 119 4.03 -19.91 -4.72
C ARG A 119 3.66 -18.70 -5.60
N GLY A 120 3.27 -18.96 -6.84
CA GLY A 120 2.87 -17.93 -7.80
C GLY A 120 4.03 -17.28 -8.58
N GLN A 121 5.27 -17.71 -8.39
CA GLN A 121 6.45 -17.14 -9.07
C GLN A 121 6.33 -17.12 -10.60
N GLU A 122 5.67 -18.11 -11.20
CA GLU A 122 5.50 -18.17 -12.68
C GLU A 122 4.63 -17.00 -13.17
N THR A 123 3.57 -16.66 -12.44
CA THR A 123 2.73 -15.48 -12.76
C THR A 123 3.52 -14.20 -12.60
N VAL A 124 4.28 -14.07 -11.51
CA VAL A 124 5.15 -12.90 -11.27
C VAL A 124 6.20 -12.78 -12.38
N ALA A 125 6.93 -13.85 -12.71
CA ALA A 125 7.93 -13.85 -13.77
C ALA A 125 7.33 -13.54 -15.13
N ARG A 126 6.16 -14.09 -15.44
CA ARG A 126 5.46 -13.82 -16.69
C ARG A 126 5.11 -12.35 -16.85
N VAL A 127 4.54 -11.73 -15.81
CA VAL A 127 4.16 -10.30 -15.86
C VAL A 127 5.41 -9.41 -15.91
N GLU A 128 6.45 -9.76 -15.15
CA GLU A 128 7.74 -9.05 -15.17
C GLU A 128 8.38 -9.04 -16.56
N ASN A 129 8.41 -10.19 -17.23
CA ASN A 129 9.10 -10.37 -18.51
C ASN A 129 8.27 -9.96 -19.74
N LEU A 130 6.95 -10.14 -19.70
CA LEU A 130 6.09 -9.94 -20.87
C LEU A 130 5.33 -8.63 -20.88
N GLY A 131 5.27 -7.92 -19.78
CA GLY A 131 4.50 -6.69 -19.81
C GLY A 131 4.20 -6.01 -18.50
N ARG A 132 3.02 -5.43 -18.46
CA ARG A 132 2.47 -4.69 -17.33
C ARG A 132 1.25 -5.42 -16.80
N SER A 133 1.01 -5.34 -15.49
CA SER A 133 -0.26 -5.77 -14.91
C SER A 133 -1.42 -5.03 -15.60
N PRO A 134 -2.55 -5.69 -15.84
CA PRO A 134 -3.70 -5.05 -16.50
C PRO A 134 -4.37 -3.98 -15.63
N ARG A 135 -4.19 -4.07 -14.31
CA ARG A 135 -4.72 -3.14 -13.31
C ARG A 135 -3.57 -2.57 -12.48
N LEU A 136 -3.85 -1.49 -11.80
CA LEU A 136 -2.92 -0.85 -10.87
C LEU A 136 -3.69 -0.36 -9.65
N LEU A 137 -3.13 -0.58 -8.47
CA LEU A 137 -3.58 0.05 -7.23
C LEU A 137 -3.10 1.50 -7.25
N VAL A 138 -4.02 2.43 -7.06
CA VAL A 138 -3.76 3.87 -7.13
C VAL A 138 -4.54 4.60 -6.05
N MET A 139 -4.07 5.78 -5.67
CA MET A 139 -4.85 6.71 -4.86
C MET A 139 -5.89 7.41 -5.75
N LEU A 140 -7.09 7.55 -5.22
CA LEU A 140 -8.21 8.26 -5.83
C LEU A 140 -8.54 9.48 -5.00
N GLN A 141 -8.75 10.61 -5.67
CA GLN A 141 -9.40 11.78 -5.14
C GLN A 141 -10.91 11.62 -5.36
N LEU A 142 -11.70 11.78 -4.30
CA LEU A 142 -13.16 11.65 -4.36
C LEU A 142 -13.82 13.03 -4.29
N ASP A 143 -15.00 13.16 -4.87
CA ASP A 143 -15.81 14.38 -4.77
C ASP A 143 -16.37 14.53 -3.34
N GLY A 144 -15.77 15.43 -2.56
CA GLY A 144 -16.19 15.73 -1.19
C GLY A 144 -17.55 16.44 -1.09
N SER A 145 -18.17 16.83 -2.19
CA SER A 145 -19.53 17.40 -2.21
C SER A 145 -20.62 16.35 -2.39
N ALA A 146 -20.25 15.09 -2.62
CA ALA A 146 -21.21 14.00 -2.77
C ALA A 146 -22.02 13.78 -1.48
N PRO A 147 -23.28 13.34 -1.61
CA PRO A 147 -24.16 13.18 -0.44
C PRO A 147 -23.80 11.98 0.46
N HIS A 148 -22.89 11.13 0.03
CA HIS A 148 -22.44 9.94 0.75
C HIS A 148 -20.99 9.60 0.39
N ASP A 149 -20.30 8.93 1.29
CA ASP A 149 -19.00 8.34 1.02
C ASP A 149 -19.17 6.94 0.42
N PRO A 150 -18.48 6.63 -0.68
CA PRO A 150 -18.53 5.30 -1.25
C PRO A 150 -17.87 4.27 -0.31
N GLN A 151 -18.25 3.00 -0.45
CA GLN A 151 -17.83 1.94 0.45
C GLN A 151 -16.78 1.02 -0.20
N PRO A 152 -15.83 0.48 0.57
CA PRO A 152 -14.90 -0.53 0.08
C PRO A 152 -15.62 -1.69 -0.60
N GLY A 153 -15.11 -2.11 -1.77
CA GLY A 153 -15.69 -3.19 -2.57
C GLY A 153 -16.59 -2.72 -3.72
N GLU A 154 -17.04 -1.47 -3.70
CA GLU A 154 -17.87 -0.91 -4.77
C GLU A 154 -17.18 -0.89 -6.12
N THR A 155 -17.98 -0.89 -7.16
CA THR A 155 -17.50 -0.90 -8.55
C THR A 155 -17.07 0.50 -8.98
N ILE A 156 -15.84 0.62 -9.46
CA ILE A 156 -15.38 1.83 -10.15
C ILE A 156 -15.76 1.71 -11.62
N THR A 157 -16.44 2.73 -12.13
CA THR A 157 -16.85 2.81 -13.54
C THR A 157 -16.19 3.99 -14.26
N SER A 158 -16.10 3.91 -15.57
CA SER A 158 -15.78 5.03 -16.47
C SER A 158 -16.61 4.92 -17.71
N ASN A 159 -17.34 5.98 -18.06
CA ASN A 159 -18.32 5.96 -19.16
C ASN A 159 -19.29 4.77 -19.09
N GLY A 160 -19.78 4.44 -17.88
CA GLY A 160 -20.71 3.36 -17.61
C GLY A 160 -20.12 1.94 -17.72
N ARG A 161 -18.82 1.80 -17.90
CA ARG A 161 -18.14 0.49 -17.98
C ARG A 161 -17.34 0.23 -16.72
N LYS A 162 -17.41 -0.98 -16.18
CA LYS A 162 -16.59 -1.41 -15.04
C LYS A 162 -15.10 -1.36 -15.38
N VAL A 163 -14.36 -0.53 -14.66
CA VAL A 163 -12.91 -0.36 -14.83
C VAL A 163 -12.11 -0.69 -13.57
N GLY A 164 -12.76 -0.88 -12.42
CA GLY A 164 -12.03 -1.15 -11.18
C GLY A 164 -12.92 -1.61 -10.03
N ARG A 165 -12.30 -1.68 -8.86
CA ARG A 165 -12.91 -1.93 -7.56
C ARG A 165 -12.33 -0.97 -6.54
N LEU A 166 -13.20 -0.38 -5.73
CA LEU A 166 -12.83 0.50 -4.63
C LEU A 166 -12.26 -0.33 -3.47
N GLY A 167 -11.19 0.14 -2.89
CA GLY A 167 -10.57 -0.36 -1.66
C GLY A 167 -10.87 0.55 -0.48
N THR A 168 -9.84 0.81 0.33
CA THR A 168 -9.92 1.68 1.51
C THR A 168 -10.40 3.07 1.15
N VAL A 169 -11.34 3.59 1.91
CA VAL A 169 -11.83 4.98 1.84
C VAL A 169 -11.53 5.66 3.17
N VAL A 170 -11.06 6.90 3.14
CA VAL A 170 -10.74 7.66 4.35
C VAL A 170 -10.83 9.17 4.11
N GLN A 171 -11.13 9.93 5.17
CA GLN A 171 -10.98 11.38 5.18
C GLN A 171 -9.53 11.72 5.55
N ASP A 172 -8.85 12.40 4.65
CA ASP A 172 -7.52 12.99 4.88
C ASP A 172 -7.69 14.46 5.29
N ALA A 173 -6.80 14.94 6.18
CA ALA A 173 -6.89 16.30 6.70
C ALA A 173 -6.59 17.37 5.65
N ASP A 174 -5.72 17.05 4.68
CA ASP A 174 -5.25 18.01 3.68
C ASP A 174 -5.94 17.81 2.33
N TYR A 175 -6.24 16.55 1.97
CA TYR A 175 -6.77 16.18 0.66
C TYR A 175 -8.29 15.95 0.65
N GLY A 176 -8.95 15.95 1.83
CA GLY A 176 -10.36 15.58 1.93
C GLY A 176 -10.60 14.08 1.73
N PRO A 177 -11.72 13.68 1.12
CA PRO A 177 -12.01 12.26 0.93
C PRO A 177 -11.10 11.64 -0.14
N VAL A 178 -10.34 10.63 0.26
CA VAL A 178 -9.42 9.87 -0.61
C VAL A 178 -9.66 8.37 -0.47
N ALA A 179 -9.24 7.62 -1.46
CA ALA A 179 -9.39 6.17 -1.44
C ALA A 179 -8.23 5.45 -2.14
N LEU A 180 -8.11 4.15 -1.91
CA LEU A 180 -7.39 3.26 -2.80
C LEU A 180 -8.36 2.61 -3.78
N GLY A 181 -7.94 2.49 -5.04
CA GLY A 181 -8.70 1.79 -6.06
C GLY A 181 -7.81 0.91 -6.91
N LEU A 182 -8.27 -0.32 -7.17
CA LEU A 182 -7.63 -1.21 -8.14
C LEU A 182 -8.25 -0.97 -9.52
N VAL A 183 -7.59 -0.17 -10.35
CA VAL A 183 -8.12 0.41 -11.60
C VAL A 183 -7.40 -0.19 -12.82
N LYS A 184 -8.16 -0.46 -13.90
CA LYS A 184 -7.56 -0.86 -15.19
C LYS A 184 -6.64 0.25 -15.72
N ARG A 185 -5.45 -0.13 -16.21
CA ARG A 185 -4.49 0.85 -16.76
C ARG A 185 -5.07 1.72 -17.87
N SER A 186 -6.01 1.20 -18.66
CA SER A 186 -6.67 1.98 -19.72
C SER A 186 -7.59 3.09 -19.23
N ALA A 187 -7.89 3.14 -17.93
CA ALA A 187 -8.80 4.11 -17.32
C ALA A 187 -8.10 5.05 -16.34
N LEU A 188 -6.78 4.97 -16.16
CA LEU A 188 -6.04 5.77 -15.17
C LEU A 188 -6.10 7.28 -15.41
N THR A 189 -6.34 7.73 -16.64
CA THR A 189 -6.45 9.15 -16.99
C THR A 189 -7.88 9.58 -17.31
N ALA A 190 -8.85 8.66 -17.18
CA ALA A 190 -10.25 8.95 -17.48
C ALA A 190 -11.01 9.39 -16.21
N PRO A 191 -12.10 10.16 -16.35
CA PRO A 191 -13.02 10.39 -15.25
C PRO A 191 -13.61 9.07 -14.76
N LEU A 192 -13.68 8.93 -13.44
CA LEU A 192 -14.21 7.76 -12.76
C LEU A 192 -15.49 8.12 -12.01
N ASP A 193 -16.33 7.13 -11.80
CA ASP A 193 -17.55 7.21 -11.01
C ASP A 193 -17.68 5.98 -10.12
N ILE A 194 -18.13 6.20 -8.88
CA ILE A 194 -18.35 5.16 -7.88
C ILE A 194 -19.72 5.41 -7.27
N GLU A 195 -20.73 4.69 -7.74
CA GLU A 195 -22.12 4.81 -7.27
C GLU A 195 -22.63 6.28 -7.25
N GLY A 196 -22.24 7.07 -8.28
CA GLY A 196 -22.61 8.47 -8.41
C GLY A 196 -21.66 9.46 -7.74
N VAL A 197 -20.59 9.00 -7.12
CA VAL A 197 -19.51 9.83 -6.58
C VAL A 197 -18.42 9.96 -7.65
N ALA A 198 -18.16 11.19 -8.10
CA ALA A 198 -17.07 11.45 -9.05
C ALA A 198 -15.71 11.19 -8.40
N ALA A 199 -14.82 10.58 -9.16
CA ALA A 199 -13.46 10.29 -8.71
C ALA A 199 -12.44 10.50 -9.83
N SER A 200 -11.19 10.76 -9.44
CA SER A 200 -10.05 10.81 -10.35
C SER A 200 -8.84 10.14 -9.72
N VAL A 201 -7.98 9.57 -10.57
CA VAL A 201 -6.70 9.04 -10.12
C VAL A 201 -5.77 10.19 -9.76
N ASP A 202 -5.16 10.12 -8.58
CA ASP A 202 -4.10 11.04 -8.19
C ASP A 202 -2.84 10.75 -9.03
N PRO A 203 -2.33 11.71 -9.81
CA PRO A 203 -1.20 11.48 -10.70
C PRO A 203 0.09 11.13 -9.95
N ASP A 204 0.27 11.62 -8.71
CA ASP A 204 1.46 11.37 -7.91
C ASP A 204 1.47 9.94 -7.33
N SER A 205 0.31 9.26 -7.34
CA SER A 205 0.19 7.86 -6.96
C SER A 205 0.66 6.88 -8.04
N LEU A 206 0.87 7.37 -9.25
CA LEU A 206 1.28 6.53 -10.36
C LEU A 206 2.78 6.19 -10.24
N PRO A 207 3.18 4.92 -10.45
CA PRO A 207 4.58 4.56 -10.40
C PRO A 207 5.35 5.28 -11.52
N THR A 208 6.45 5.92 -11.14
CA THR A 208 7.39 6.57 -12.07
C THR A 208 8.19 5.54 -12.88
N ASP A 209 8.20 4.30 -12.42
CA ASP A 209 9.01 3.21 -12.94
C ASP A 209 8.27 2.46 -14.06
N GLU A 210 8.17 3.13 -15.19
CA GLU A 210 7.88 2.47 -16.45
C GLU A 210 9.20 2.03 -17.11
N GLY A 211 10.00 1.24 -16.39
CA GLY A 211 11.27 0.73 -16.89
C GLY A 211 11.15 0.19 -18.31
N GLU A 212 12.16 0.47 -19.16
CA GLU A 212 12.25 -0.03 -20.52
C GLU A 212 11.98 -1.54 -20.56
N LYS A 213 11.02 -1.94 -21.37
CA LYS A 213 10.62 -3.34 -21.50
C LYS A 213 11.78 -4.11 -22.07
N ILE A 214 12.40 -5.00 -21.30
CA ILE A 214 13.46 -5.92 -21.78
C ILE A 214 13.00 -6.69 -23.02
N GLY A 215 11.69 -6.99 -23.13
CA GLY A 215 11.11 -7.66 -24.30
C GLY A 215 11.07 -6.83 -25.59
N ARG A 216 11.09 -5.49 -25.53
CA ARG A 216 11.15 -4.63 -26.74
C ARG A 216 12.56 -4.59 -27.35
N LEU A 217 13.59 -4.67 -26.51
CA LEU A 217 14.98 -4.71 -26.98
C LEU A 217 15.33 -5.98 -27.74
N ALA A 218 14.56 -7.07 -27.58
CA ALA A 218 14.77 -8.31 -28.31
C ALA A 218 14.11 -8.30 -29.71
N VAL A 219 13.06 -7.50 -29.91
CA VAL A 219 12.34 -7.42 -31.20
C VAL A 219 12.99 -6.41 -32.14
N ASP A 220 13.62 -5.37 -31.63
CA ASP A 220 14.31 -4.35 -32.46
C ASP A 220 15.72 -4.80 -32.92
N LYS A 221 16.14 -6.03 -32.56
CA LYS A 221 17.43 -6.65 -32.96
C LYS A 221 17.27 -7.83 -33.93
N LEU A 222 16.07 -8.12 -34.42
CA LEU A 222 15.77 -9.09 -35.49
C LEU A 222 15.30 -8.37 -36.75
#